data_a3b36fc0ef9c4f22c014c258d03baeba
#
_entry.id   a3b36fc0ef9c4f22c014c258d03baeba
#
_cell.length_a   1.000
_cell.length_b   1.000
_cell.length_c   1.000
_cell.angle_alpha   90.00
_cell.angle_beta   90.00
_cell.angle_gamma   90.00
#
_symmetry.space_group_name_H-M   'P 1'
#
loop_
_entity.id
_entity.type
_entity.pdbx_description
1 polymer ?
#
loop_
_entity_poly.entity_id
_entity_poly.type
_entity_poly.pdbx_seq_one_letter_code
_entity_poly.pdbx_strand_id
1 'polypeptide(L)'
;GKICSVTIDGYTDFIFVTKHGRPMMPNGVNNALYNVVKYYNEYELKKASEEKREPVLIHQFSSHVMRHTGCTNMARSGVNIKAAQYIMGHAKSDVTLDVYNHLNNAFDAKLEIKKLEKNGTVMVQ
;
A
#
# COMPACT_ATOMS: atom_id res chain seq x y z
N GLY A 1 -17.05 -0.24 22.21
CA GLY A 1 -15.94 -0.89 21.55
C GLY A 1 -15.41 -2.06 22.36
N LYS A 2 -14.98 -3.13 21.72
CA LYS A 2 -14.38 -4.27 22.43
C LYS A 2 -12.99 -3.90 22.89
N ILE A 3 -12.72 -4.10 24.19
CA ILE A 3 -11.42 -3.85 24.80
C ILE A 3 -10.58 -5.12 24.64
N CYS A 4 -9.28 -4.95 24.36
CA CYS A 4 -8.34 -6.08 24.33
C CYS A 4 -8.21 -6.69 25.73
N SER A 5 -8.46 -7.99 25.85
CA SER A 5 -8.40 -8.71 27.14
C SER A 5 -7.05 -9.43 27.35
N VAL A 6 -6.11 -9.29 26.44
CA VAL A 6 -4.86 -10.05 26.43
C VAL A 6 -3.68 -9.10 26.36
N THR A 7 -2.65 -9.37 27.18
CA THR A 7 -1.35 -8.69 27.13
C THR A 7 -0.39 -9.51 26.27
N ILE A 8 0.26 -8.90 25.29
CA ILE A 8 1.30 -9.52 24.48
C ILE A 8 2.54 -8.61 24.54
N ASP A 9 3.67 -9.15 24.94
CA ASP A 9 4.94 -8.42 25.11
C ASP A 9 4.82 -7.12 25.94
N GLY A 10 3.94 -7.13 26.95
CA GLY A 10 3.68 -5.98 27.82
C GLY A 10 2.68 -4.96 27.27
N TYR A 11 2.13 -5.16 26.09
CA TYR A 11 1.15 -4.26 25.45
C TYR A 11 -0.28 -4.81 25.58
N THR A 12 -1.25 -3.93 25.85
CA THR A 12 -2.67 -4.29 26.01
C THR A 12 -3.61 -3.54 25.08
N ASP A 13 -3.28 -2.33 24.68
CA ASP A 13 -4.20 -1.42 23.98
C ASP A 13 -4.15 -1.60 22.46
N PHE A 14 -4.41 -2.81 21.99
CA PHE A 14 -4.44 -3.10 20.57
C PHE A 14 -5.68 -2.52 19.90
N ILE A 15 -5.48 -1.78 18.79
CA ILE A 15 -6.57 -1.15 18.02
C ILE A 15 -7.40 -2.19 17.30
N PHE A 16 -6.74 -3.18 16.68
CA PHE A 16 -7.39 -4.25 15.94
C PHE A 16 -7.53 -5.49 16.78
N VAL A 17 -8.76 -5.78 17.20
CA VAL A 17 -9.09 -6.95 18.02
C VAL A 17 -10.15 -7.81 17.36
N THR A 18 -10.07 -9.11 17.61
CA THR A 18 -11.08 -10.08 17.17
C THR A 18 -12.36 -9.92 17.96
N LYS A 19 -13.42 -10.62 17.53
CA LYS A 19 -14.70 -10.69 18.28
C LYS A 19 -14.55 -11.21 19.70
N HIS A 20 -13.45 -11.90 20.00
CA HIS A 20 -13.13 -12.46 21.32
C HIS A 20 -12.19 -11.58 22.16
N GLY A 21 -11.89 -10.35 21.73
CA GLY A 21 -11.01 -9.41 22.43
C GLY A 21 -9.52 -9.75 22.33
N ARG A 22 -9.10 -10.59 21.40
CA ARG A 22 -7.68 -10.89 21.13
C ARG A 22 -7.15 -10.02 20.02
N PRO A 23 -5.87 -9.62 20.05
CA PRO A 23 -5.27 -8.88 18.96
C PRO A 23 -5.39 -9.63 17.62
N MET A 24 -5.64 -8.89 16.55
CA MET A 24 -5.59 -9.47 15.21
C MET A 24 -4.15 -9.77 14.81
N MET A 25 -3.89 -11.02 14.48
CA MET A 25 -2.59 -11.43 13.95
C MET A 25 -2.49 -11.13 12.45
N PRO A 26 -1.27 -10.90 11.91
CA PRO A 26 -1.07 -10.59 10.50
C PRO A 26 -1.73 -11.57 9.54
N ASN A 27 -1.69 -12.86 9.85
CA ASN A 27 -2.34 -13.89 9.04
C ASN A 27 -3.86 -13.73 8.99
N GLY A 28 -4.49 -13.32 10.10
CA GLY A 28 -5.92 -13.05 10.14
C GLY A 28 -6.33 -11.90 9.25
N VAL A 29 -5.55 -10.83 9.24
CA VAL A 29 -5.75 -9.67 8.35
C VAL A 29 -5.58 -10.09 6.88
N ASN A 30 -4.52 -10.80 6.55
CA ASN A 30 -4.26 -11.25 5.19
C ASN A 30 -5.33 -12.22 4.68
N ASN A 31 -5.83 -13.12 5.53
CA ASN A 31 -6.94 -14.02 5.19
C ASN A 31 -8.24 -13.24 4.94
N ALA A 32 -8.51 -12.19 5.72
CA ALA A 32 -9.66 -11.32 5.49
C ALA A 32 -9.54 -10.60 4.13
N LEU A 33 -8.37 -10.05 3.81
CA LEU A 33 -8.11 -9.42 2.50
C LEU A 33 -8.27 -10.42 1.35
N TYR A 34 -7.73 -11.62 1.51
CA TYR A 34 -7.90 -12.70 0.53
C TYR A 34 -9.37 -12.97 0.23
N ASN A 35 -10.18 -13.13 1.28
CA ASN A 35 -11.60 -13.41 1.13
C ASN A 35 -12.34 -12.25 0.46
N VAL A 36 -12.05 -11.00 0.83
CA VAL A 36 -12.66 -9.82 0.20
C VAL A 36 -12.38 -9.79 -1.30
N VAL A 37 -11.14 -9.97 -1.71
CA VAL A 37 -10.75 -10.00 -3.14
C VAL A 37 -11.42 -11.15 -3.86
N LYS A 38 -11.44 -12.34 -3.25
CA LYS A 38 -12.10 -13.52 -3.80
C LYS A 38 -13.58 -13.28 -4.06
N TYR A 39 -14.32 -12.83 -3.04
CA TYR A 39 -15.76 -12.55 -3.16
C TYR A 39 -16.06 -11.44 -4.17
N TYR A 40 -15.24 -10.39 -4.19
CA TYR A 40 -15.40 -9.33 -5.19
C TYR A 40 -15.20 -9.88 -6.61
N ASN A 41 -14.17 -10.65 -6.85
CA ASN A 41 -13.87 -11.20 -8.18
C ASN A 41 -14.96 -12.19 -8.64
N GLU A 42 -15.46 -13.02 -7.74
CA GLU A 42 -16.59 -13.92 -8.04
C GLU A 42 -17.87 -13.12 -8.40
N TYR A 43 -18.18 -12.08 -7.64
CA TYR A 43 -19.30 -11.18 -7.93
C TYR A 43 -19.12 -10.45 -9.26
N GLU A 44 -17.93 -9.91 -9.50
CA GLU A 44 -17.61 -9.15 -10.72
C GLU A 44 -17.67 -10.02 -11.98
N LEU A 45 -17.17 -11.25 -11.92
CA LEU A 45 -17.27 -12.21 -13.03
C LEU A 45 -18.73 -12.48 -13.41
N LYS A 46 -19.59 -12.70 -12.41
CA LYS A 46 -21.00 -12.94 -12.63
C LYS A 46 -21.67 -11.71 -13.24
N LYS A 47 -21.44 -10.54 -12.66
CA LYS A 47 -22.03 -9.27 -13.11
C LYS A 47 -21.57 -8.90 -14.52
N ALA A 48 -20.29 -9.02 -14.81
CA ALA A 48 -19.73 -8.74 -16.13
C ALA A 48 -20.33 -9.67 -17.21
N SER A 49 -20.55 -10.94 -16.87
CA SER A 49 -21.22 -11.88 -17.76
C SER A 49 -22.66 -11.48 -18.05
N GLU A 50 -23.43 -11.04 -17.05
CA GLU A 50 -24.80 -10.54 -17.20
C GLU A 50 -24.86 -9.27 -18.06
N GLU A 51 -23.90 -8.36 -17.85
CA GLU A 51 -23.78 -7.06 -18.54
C GLU A 51 -23.06 -7.18 -19.91
N LYS A 52 -22.56 -8.36 -20.27
CA LYS A 52 -21.79 -8.63 -21.50
C LYS A 52 -20.61 -7.69 -21.69
N ARG A 53 -19.87 -7.44 -20.63
CA ARG A 53 -18.64 -6.64 -20.59
C ARG A 53 -17.47 -7.43 -20.04
N GLU A 54 -16.26 -6.95 -20.28
CA GLU A 54 -15.05 -7.51 -19.66
C GLU A 54 -15.07 -7.31 -18.14
N PRO A 55 -14.72 -8.32 -17.35
CA PRO A 55 -14.63 -8.20 -15.90
C PRO A 55 -13.41 -7.40 -15.47
N VAL A 56 -13.59 -6.55 -14.46
CA VAL A 56 -12.50 -5.81 -13.83
C VAL A 56 -12.09 -6.53 -12.54
N LEU A 57 -11.09 -7.40 -12.64
CA LEU A 57 -10.64 -8.22 -11.53
C LEU A 57 -9.56 -7.50 -10.71
N ILE A 58 -9.59 -7.73 -9.41
CA ILE A 58 -8.58 -7.24 -8.47
C ILE A 58 -7.55 -8.36 -8.24
N HIS A 59 -6.26 -8.03 -8.41
CA HIS A 59 -5.19 -8.93 -8.03
C HIS A 59 -5.11 -9.09 -6.51
N GLN A 60 -4.74 -10.29 -6.07
CA GLN A 60 -4.54 -10.56 -4.66
C GLN A 60 -3.43 -9.68 -4.09
N PHE A 61 -3.67 -9.10 -2.91
CA PHE A 61 -2.71 -8.28 -2.20
C PHE A 61 -2.69 -8.58 -0.70
N SER A 62 -1.62 -8.21 -0.04
CA SER A 62 -1.43 -8.38 1.41
C SER A 62 -1.42 -7.04 2.14
N SER A 63 -1.48 -7.09 3.45
CA SER A 63 -1.32 -5.91 4.32
C SER A 63 0.01 -5.17 4.07
N HIS A 64 1.08 -5.89 3.71
CA HIS A 64 2.36 -5.29 3.33
C HIS A 64 2.27 -4.43 2.07
N VAL A 65 1.54 -4.88 1.06
CA VAL A 65 1.29 -4.12 -0.17
C VAL A 65 0.53 -2.83 0.15
N MET A 66 -0.50 -2.91 1.00
CA MET A 66 -1.25 -1.72 1.45
C MET A 66 -0.35 -0.73 2.18
N ARG A 67 0.49 -1.23 3.08
CA ARG A 67 1.45 -0.41 3.82
C ARG A 67 2.45 0.27 2.87
N HIS A 68 2.99 -0.45 1.91
CA HIS A 68 3.91 0.08 0.90
C HIS A 68 3.24 1.14 0.02
N THR A 69 1.99 0.91 -0.37
CA THR A 69 1.17 1.88 -1.12
C THR A 69 0.94 3.16 -0.31
N GLY A 70 0.63 3.04 0.98
CA GLY A 70 0.48 4.17 1.89
C GLY A 70 1.77 5.00 1.97
N CYS A 71 2.91 4.36 2.12
CA CYS A 71 4.22 5.02 2.14
C CYS A 71 4.51 5.75 0.81
N THR A 72 4.24 5.09 -0.31
CA THR A 72 4.40 5.67 -1.66
C THR A 72 3.50 6.90 -1.86
N ASN A 73 2.26 6.85 -1.39
CA ASN A 73 1.34 7.98 -1.48
C ASN A 73 1.79 9.15 -0.62
N MET A 74 2.31 8.92 0.58
CA MET A 74 2.91 9.97 1.40
C MET A 74 4.08 10.64 0.69
N ALA A 75 4.98 9.86 0.10
CA ALA A 75 6.12 10.38 -0.65
C ALA A 75 5.67 11.22 -1.87
N ARG A 76 4.70 10.73 -2.63
CA ARG A 76 4.13 11.47 -3.78
C ARG A 76 3.42 12.77 -3.36
N SER A 77 2.84 12.79 -2.18
CA SER A 77 2.18 13.98 -1.61
C SER A 77 3.16 14.97 -0.99
N GLY A 78 4.45 14.71 -1.04
CA GLY A 78 5.48 15.60 -0.49
C GLY A 78 5.61 15.57 1.04
N VAL A 79 5.07 14.55 1.70
CA VAL A 79 5.24 14.36 3.13
C VAL A 79 6.73 14.16 3.45
N ASN A 80 7.23 14.86 4.44
CA ASN A 80 8.62 14.74 4.87
C ASN A 80 8.93 13.29 5.28
N ILE A 81 10.10 12.78 4.88
CA ILE A 81 10.50 11.39 5.13
C ILE A 81 10.48 11.00 6.62
N LYS A 82 10.93 11.88 7.50
CA LYS A 82 10.90 11.61 8.95
C LYS A 82 9.49 11.55 9.51
N ALA A 83 8.60 12.42 9.02
CA ALA A 83 7.18 12.38 9.37
C ALA A 83 6.53 11.08 8.85
N ALA A 84 6.83 10.68 7.63
CA ALA A 84 6.35 9.41 7.08
C ALA A 84 6.85 8.20 7.88
N GLN A 85 8.12 8.17 8.28
CA GLN A 85 8.68 7.13 9.14
C GLN A 85 7.94 7.04 10.48
N TYR A 86 7.67 8.18 11.10
CA TYR A 86 6.92 8.25 12.35
C TYR A 86 5.48 7.75 12.20
N ILE A 87 4.75 8.22 11.18
CA ILE A 87 3.37 7.81 10.88
C ILE A 87 3.30 6.30 10.60
N MET A 88 4.28 5.77 9.86
CA MET A 88 4.34 4.35 9.53
C MET A 88 4.80 3.47 10.71
N GLY A 89 5.25 4.06 11.81
CA GLY A 89 5.74 3.33 12.98
C GLY A 89 7.00 2.48 12.67
N HIS A 90 7.81 2.90 11.72
CA HIS A 90 9.04 2.21 11.37
C HIS A 90 10.13 2.50 12.42
N ALA A 91 10.46 1.50 13.24
CA ALA A 91 11.61 1.54 14.15
C ALA A 91 12.96 1.60 13.39
N LYS A 92 12.97 1.08 12.16
CA LYS A 92 14.10 1.16 11.22
C LYS A 92 13.63 1.83 9.94
N SER A 93 14.40 2.81 9.49
CA SER A 93 14.05 3.73 8.42
C SER A 93 14.15 3.17 6.99
N ASP A 94 14.67 1.96 6.83
CA ASP A 94 15.13 1.45 5.53
C ASP A 94 14.01 1.39 4.48
N VAL A 95 12.84 0.84 4.83
CA VAL A 95 11.73 0.68 3.86
C VAL A 95 11.17 2.02 3.40
N THR A 96 10.97 2.97 4.32
CA THR A 96 10.49 4.32 3.97
C THR A 96 11.53 5.06 3.14
N LEU A 97 12.80 4.95 3.52
CA LEU A 97 13.91 5.57 2.80
C LEU A 97 14.02 5.02 1.37
N ASP A 98 13.90 3.71 1.19
CA ASP A 98 13.96 3.07 -0.13
C ASP A 98 12.85 3.55 -1.05
N VAL A 99 11.62 3.68 -0.54
CA VAL A 99 10.49 4.22 -1.31
C VAL A 99 10.74 5.66 -1.74
N TYR A 100 11.22 6.50 -0.82
CA TYR A 100 11.52 7.91 -1.11
C TYR A 100 12.67 8.07 -2.09
N ASN A 101 13.75 7.31 -1.94
CA ASN A 101 14.88 7.32 -2.85
C ASN A 101 14.47 6.85 -4.24
N HIS A 102 13.69 5.79 -4.34
CA HIS A 102 13.20 5.30 -5.63
C HIS A 102 12.34 6.34 -6.36
N LEU A 103 11.45 7.03 -5.65
CA LEU A 103 10.60 8.08 -6.23
C LEU A 103 11.40 9.32 -6.63
N ASN A 104 12.37 9.72 -5.81
CA ASN A 104 13.25 10.84 -6.13
C ASN A 104 14.08 10.53 -7.38
N ASN A 105 14.69 9.36 -7.47
CA ASN A 105 15.44 8.94 -8.64
C ASN A 105 14.56 8.89 -9.89
N ALA A 106 13.34 8.41 -9.80
CA ALA A 106 12.40 8.38 -10.90
C ALA A 106 11.96 9.80 -11.34
N PHE A 107 11.82 10.72 -10.38
CA PHE A 107 11.51 12.12 -10.66
C PHE A 107 12.69 12.82 -11.33
N ASP A 108 13.88 12.65 -10.81
CA ASP A 108 15.12 13.22 -11.36
C ASP A 108 15.38 12.70 -12.78
N ALA A 109 15.19 11.39 -13.02
CA ALA A 109 15.31 10.81 -14.35
C ALA A 109 14.31 11.43 -15.35
N LYS A 110 13.05 11.64 -14.94
CA LYS A 110 12.07 12.32 -15.80
C LYS A 110 12.42 13.78 -16.09
N LEU A 111 13.01 14.47 -15.10
CA LEU A 111 13.45 15.84 -15.26
C LEU A 111 14.62 15.92 -16.25
N GLU A 112 15.57 14.99 -16.16
CA GLU A 112 16.69 14.91 -17.09
C GLU A 112 16.24 14.55 -18.52
N ILE A 113 15.28 13.63 -18.67
CA ILE A 113 14.68 13.31 -19.98
C ILE A 113 14.04 14.57 -20.59
N LYS A 114 13.29 15.35 -19.81
CA LYS A 114 12.70 16.60 -20.29
C LYS A 114 13.74 17.64 -20.73
N LYS A 115 14.89 17.70 -20.05
CA LYS A 115 16.00 18.56 -20.47
C LYS A 115 16.60 18.09 -21.79
N LEU A 116 16.75 16.77 -21.97
CA LEU A 116 17.21 16.17 -23.22
C LEU A 116 16.24 16.45 -24.37
N GLU A 117 14.94 16.33 -24.13
CA GLU A 117 13.90 16.66 -25.12
C GLU A 117 13.96 18.16 -25.54
N LYS A 118 14.14 19.06 -24.58
CA LYS A 118 14.28 20.50 -24.87
C LYS A 118 15.56 20.85 -25.66
N ASN A 119 16.64 20.13 -25.37
CA ASN A 119 17.94 20.40 -25.97
C ASN A 119 18.21 19.55 -27.21
N GLY A 120 17.52 18.41 -27.34
CA GLY A 120 17.73 17.39 -28.35
C GLY A 120 16.66 17.27 -29.40
N THR A 121 15.67 18.16 -29.41
CA THR A 121 14.58 18.18 -30.40
C THR A 121 15.11 18.37 -31.83
N VAL A 122 16.37 18.74 -31.93
CA VAL A 122 17.07 18.97 -33.20
C VAL A 122 17.61 17.65 -33.78
N MET A 123 17.65 16.57 -33.02
CA MET A 123 18.39 15.35 -33.37
C MET A 123 17.50 14.21 -33.87
N VAL A 124 16.20 14.40 -33.92
CA VAL A 124 15.29 13.43 -34.52
C VAL A 124 15.07 13.80 -35.98
N GLN A 125 15.92 13.32 -36.76
CA GLN A 125 15.68 13.27 -38.20
C GLN A 125 15.46 11.85 -38.64
#